data_8acd80dc23379f9f13094ee23f8807f2
#
_entry.id   8acd80dc23379f9f13094ee23f8807f2
#
_cell.length_a   1.000
_cell.length_b   1.000
_cell.length_c   1.000
_cell.angle_alpha   90.00
_cell.angle_beta   90.00
_cell.angle_gamma   90.00
#
_symmetry.space_group_name_H-M   'P 1'
#
loop_
_entity.id
_entity.type
_entity.pdbx_description
1 polymer ?
#
loop_
_entity_poly.entity_id
_entity_poly.type
_entity_poly.pdbx_seq_one_letter_code
_entity_poly.pdbx_strand_id
1 'polypeptide(L)'
;DARKFWIKPSVNYLSDYLLNNTVDCLITTGPPHSLHLIGLELKKKFKLPWIADFRDPWTSIGYHKKLKLTTKAQQKHEKLESEVLNEATHILVTSPKTKTDFSKLTQTPITSITNGFDEERVEQSPLDEKFSLAHIGSLLEDRNPMILWEVLAELKHELPDFEHNLK
;
A
#
# COMPACT_ATOMS: atom_id res chain seq x y z
N ASP A 1 11.32 9.93 -4.51
CA ASP A 1 10.27 10.59 -3.75
C ASP A 1 10.53 12.10 -3.69
N ALA A 2 9.59 12.90 -4.20
CA ALA A 2 9.67 14.36 -4.21
C ALA A 2 9.71 14.95 -2.78
N ARG A 3 9.23 14.21 -1.79
CA ARG A 3 9.16 14.65 -0.39
C ARG A 3 10.40 14.31 0.43
N LYS A 4 11.45 13.75 -0.18
CA LYS A 4 12.73 13.45 0.50
C LYS A 4 13.32 14.66 1.24
N PHE A 5 13.05 15.88 0.77
CA PHE A 5 13.52 17.11 1.41
C PHE A 5 12.83 17.44 2.74
N TRP A 6 11.71 16.78 3.04
CA TRP A 6 11.04 16.92 4.34
C TRP A 6 11.79 16.18 5.46
N ILE A 7 12.53 15.13 5.14
CA ILE A 7 13.13 14.24 6.13
C ILE A 7 13.93 15.05 7.15
N LYS A 8 14.95 15.78 6.70
CA LYS A 8 15.85 16.50 7.61
C LYS A 8 15.16 17.61 8.43
N PRO A 9 14.36 18.52 7.83
CA PRO A 9 13.62 19.52 8.59
C PRO A 9 12.66 18.90 9.60
N SER A 10 11.94 17.84 9.23
CA SER A 10 11.00 17.17 10.12
C SER A 10 11.71 16.47 11.28
N VAL A 11 12.83 15.80 11.02
CA VAL A 11 13.62 15.17 12.07
C VAL A 11 14.14 16.23 13.06
N ASN A 12 14.60 17.37 12.58
CA ASN A 12 15.06 18.46 13.46
C ASN A 12 13.91 18.97 14.33
N TYR A 13 12.82 19.39 13.71
CA TYR A 13 11.65 19.90 14.42
C TYR A 13 11.10 18.90 15.45
N LEU A 14 10.88 17.66 15.03
CA LEU A 14 10.37 16.61 15.92
C LEU A 14 11.38 16.22 17.01
N SER A 15 12.69 16.33 16.74
CA SER A 15 13.68 16.13 17.80
C SER A 15 13.56 17.17 18.90
N ASP A 16 13.41 18.44 18.54
CA ASP A 16 13.23 19.51 19.52
C ASP A 16 11.92 19.35 20.29
N TYR A 17 10.85 18.92 19.59
CA TYR A 17 9.58 18.59 20.23
C TYR A 17 9.70 17.46 21.25
N LEU A 18 10.37 16.35 20.90
CA LEU A 18 10.53 15.17 21.73
C LEU A 18 11.46 15.40 22.94
N LEU A 19 12.32 16.40 22.90
CA LEU A 19 13.11 16.79 24.07
C LEU A 19 12.25 17.42 25.18
N ASN A 20 11.12 18.01 24.81
CA ASN A 20 10.24 18.73 25.74
C ASN A 20 8.89 18.01 25.95
N ASN A 21 8.61 16.96 25.25
CA ASN A 21 7.34 16.23 25.29
C ASN A 21 7.56 14.74 25.33
N THR A 22 7.05 14.06 26.32
CA THR A 22 7.08 12.60 26.44
C THR A 22 6.05 11.99 25.50
N VAL A 23 6.48 10.96 24.75
CA VAL A 23 5.59 10.13 23.92
C VAL A 23 5.96 8.65 24.16
N ASP A 24 4.97 7.78 24.10
CA ASP A 24 5.15 6.34 24.34
C ASP A 24 5.59 5.60 23.07
N CYS A 25 5.20 6.11 21.90
CA CYS A 25 5.42 5.46 20.62
C CYS A 25 5.44 6.48 19.48
N LEU A 26 6.19 6.15 18.43
CA LEU A 26 6.14 6.84 17.15
C LEU A 26 5.32 5.99 16.16
N ILE A 27 4.48 6.65 15.36
CA ILE A 27 3.78 6.00 14.24
C ILE A 27 4.05 6.80 12.98
N THR A 28 4.47 6.11 11.93
CA THR A 28 4.60 6.70 10.60
C THR A 28 3.76 5.94 9.61
N THR A 29 3.05 6.63 8.72
CA THR A 29 2.21 6.01 7.69
C THR A 29 2.69 6.41 6.29
N GLY A 30 2.78 5.46 5.40
CA GLY A 30 3.25 5.65 4.01
C GLY A 30 2.35 4.96 3.00
N PRO A 31 2.31 5.41 1.74
CA PRO A 31 3.12 6.47 1.13
C PRO A 31 2.76 7.90 1.58
N PRO A 32 3.67 8.87 1.45
CA PRO A 32 5.01 8.73 0.89
C PRO A 32 5.98 8.06 1.86
N HIS A 33 6.81 7.14 1.37
CA HIS A 33 7.70 6.34 2.21
C HIS A 33 8.85 7.14 2.86
N SER A 34 9.08 8.39 2.43
CA SER A 34 9.96 9.33 3.13
C SER A 34 9.53 9.59 4.58
N LEU A 35 8.24 9.40 4.93
CA LEU A 35 7.76 9.50 6.31
C LEU A 35 8.35 8.41 7.19
N HIS A 36 8.52 7.19 6.66
CA HIS A 36 9.18 6.12 7.40
C HIS A 36 10.66 6.43 7.68
N LEU A 37 11.34 7.17 6.79
CA LEU A 37 12.71 7.60 7.04
C LEU A 37 12.80 8.63 8.18
N ILE A 38 11.79 9.46 8.37
CA ILE A 38 11.69 10.34 9.54
C ILE A 38 11.56 9.50 10.81
N GLY A 39 10.64 8.52 10.82
CA GLY A 39 10.47 7.60 11.95
C GLY A 39 11.74 6.82 12.28
N LEU A 40 12.44 6.32 11.26
CA LEU A 40 13.72 5.62 11.39
C LEU A 40 14.78 6.46 12.10
N GLU A 41 14.97 7.71 11.67
CA GLU A 41 15.97 8.62 12.28
C GLU A 41 15.59 8.98 13.73
N LEU A 42 14.30 9.25 13.99
CA LEU A 42 13.82 9.55 15.34
C LEU A 42 13.96 8.34 16.26
N LYS A 43 13.63 7.13 15.79
CA LYS A 43 13.85 5.91 16.56
C LYS A 43 15.32 5.71 16.91
N LYS A 44 16.23 5.89 15.96
CA LYS A 44 17.67 5.78 16.21
C LYS A 44 18.14 6.76 17.27
N LYS A 45 17.60 7.98 17.25
CA LYS A 45 18.00 9.06 18.15
C LYS A 45 17.43 8.92 19.57
N PHE A 46 16.12 8.61 19.66
CA PHE A 46 15.39 8.64 20.95
C PHE A 46 15.11 7.25 21.52
N LYS A 47 15.39 6.19 20.76
CA LYS A 47 15.13 4.78 21.15
C LYS A 47 13.67 4.46 21.49
N LEU A 48 12.74 5.26 20.97
CA LEU A 48 11.30 5.07 21.15
C LEU A 48 10.79 3.86 20.35
N PRO A 49 9.77 3.14 20.84
CA PRO A 49 9.04 2.19 20.02
C PRO A 49 8.51 2.88 18.76
N TRP A 50 8.61 2.21 17.61
CA TRP A 50 8.18 2.79 16.34
C TRP A 50 7.37 1.79 15.52
N ILE A 51 6.17 2.20 15.13
CA ILE A 51 5.27 1.46 14.25
C ILE A 51 5.36 2.07 12.85
N ALA A 52 5.72 1.25 11.88
CA ALA A 52 5.72 1.62 10.47
C ALA A 52 4.44 1.09 9.79
N ASP A 53 3.51 1.97 9.45
CA ASP A 53 2.26 1.64 8.79
C ASP A 53 2.40 1.78 7.27
N PHE A 54 2.49 0.63 6.59
CA PHE A 54 2.57 0.53 5.15
C PHE A 54 1.18 0.32 4.55
N ARG A 55 0.52 1.41 4.17
CA ARG A 55 -0.74 1.33 3.41
C ARG A 55 -0.52 0.71 2.02
N ASP A 56 0.66 0.92 1.45
CA ASP A 56 1.14 0.29 0.22
C ASP A 56 2.58 -0.18 0.38
N PRO A 57 2.99 -1.29 -0.28
CA PRO A 57 4.39 -1.70 -0.29
C PRO A 57 5.26 -0.67 -1.02
N TRP A 58 6.54 -0.58 -0.67
CA TRP A 58 7.44 0.44 -1.21
C TRP A 58 8.00 0.04 -2.58
N THR A 59 8.78 -1.03 -2.65
CA THR A 59 9.46 -1.41 -3.90
C THR A 59 8.67 -2.42 -4.72
N SER A 60 7.80 -3.21 -4.10
CA SER A 60 7.00 -4.24 -4.77
C SER A 60 5.67 -3.76 -5.33
N ILE A 61 5.32 -2.46 -5.17
CA ILE A 61 4.11 -1.91 -5.75
C ILE A 61 4.21 -1.84 -7.28
N GLY A 62 3.13 -2.18 -8.00
CA GLY A 62 3.12 -2.35 -9.45
C GLY A 62 3.68 -1.16 -10.23
N TYR A 63 3.33 0.07 -9.83
CA TYR A 63 3.82 1.27 -10.51
C TYR A 63 5.31 1.56 -10.28
N HIS A 64 5.97 0.94 -9.28
CA HIS A 64 7.39 1.18 -9.02
C HIS A 64 8.26 0.82 -10.23
N LYS A 65 7.91 -0.24 -10.95
CA LYS A 65 8.57 -0.64 -12.20
C LYS A 65 8.42 0.42 -13.32
N LYS A 66 7.31 1.17 -13.32
CA LYS A 66 7.02 2.25 -14.29
C LYS A 66 7.84 3.51 -14.04
N LEU A 67 8.49 3.65 -12.88
CA LEU A 67 9.33 4.81 -12.53
C LEU A 67 10.64 4.87 -13.33
N LYS A 68 10.99 3.82 -14.09
CA LYS A 68 12.23 3.74 -14.91
C LYS A 68 13.48 4.18 -14.14
N LEU A 69 13.62 3.73 -12.90
CA LEU A 69 14.74 4.06 -12.04
C LEU A 69 16.05 3.52 -12.61
N THR A 70 17.15 4.23 -12.40
CA THR A 70 18.48 3.68 -12.62
C THR A 70 18.74 2.54 -11.62
N THR A 71 19.61 1.60 -11.96
CA THR A 71 20.01 0.50 -11.07
C THR A 71 20.44 1.00 -9.68
N LYS A 72 21.19 2.08 -9.65
CA LYS A 72 21.64 2.72 -8.40
C LYS A 72 20.49 3.27 -7.56
N ALA A 73 19.47 3.85 -8.21
CA ALA A 73 18.29 4.35 -7.52
C ALA A 73 17.42 3.20 -7.01
N GLN A 74 17.25 2.14 -7.79
CA GLN A 74 16.54 0.94 -7.39
C GLN A 74 17.17 0.30 -6.14
N GLN A 75 18.47 0.03 -6.18
CA GLN A 75 19.21 -0.52 -5.03
C GLN A 75 19.10 0.36 -3.78
N LYS A 76 19.09 1.69 -3.97
CA LYS A 76 18.88 2.61 -2.86
C LYS A 76 17.49 2.47 -2.24
N HIS A 77 16.44 2.33 -3.07
CA HIS A 77 15.07 2.12 -2.56
C HIS A 77 14.96 0.80 -1.80
N GLU A 78 15.49 -0.28 -2.35
CA GLU A 78 15.49 -1.61 -1.71
C GLU A 78 16.22 -1.60 -0.36
N LYS A 79 17.39 -0.94 -0.32
CA LYS A 79 18.15 -0.78 0.92
C LYS A 79 17.36 0.00 1.97
N LEU A 80 16.72 1.12 1.59
CA LEU A 80 15.95 1.95 2.51
C LEU A 80 14.68 1.21 3.00
N GLU A 81 13.99 0.49 2.14
CA GLU A 81 12.86 -0.35 2.54
C GLU A 81 13.30 -1.43 3.53
N SER A 82 14.37 -2.16 3.22
CA SER A 82 14.93 -3.17 4.11
C SER A 82 15.32 -2.58 5.47
N GLU A 83 15.95 -1.41 5.49
CA GLU A 83 16.33 -0.75 6.73
C GLU A 83 15.11 -0.37 7.57
N VAL A 84 14.07 0.19 6.96
CA VAL A 84 12.80 0.52 7.63
C VAL A 84 12.13 -0.75 8.19
N LEU A 85 12.03 -1.81 7.39
CA LEU A 85 11.39 -3.06 7.81
C LEU A 85 12.11 -3.73 8.98
N ASN A 86 13.44 -3.67 9.03
CA ASN A 86 14.22 -4.34 10.07
C ASN A 86 14.42 -3.49 11.33
N GLU A 87 14.30 -2.18 11.23
CA GLU A 87 14.45 -1.27 12.37
C GLU A 87 13.11 -0.92 13.05
N ALA A 88 11.96 -1.10 12.39
CA ALA A 88 10.67 -0.89 13.00
C ALA A 88 10.47 -1.82 14.22
N THR A 89 9.80 -1.34 15.25
CA THR A 89 9.39 -2.19 16.38
C THR A 89 8.25 -3.11 15.97
N HIS A 90 7.37 -2.58 15.11
CA HIS A 90 6.22 -3.31 14.55
C HIS A 90 5.86 -2.72 13.18
N ILE A 91 5.33 -3.57 12.31
CA ILE A 91 4.90 -3.17 10.97
C ILE A 91 3.40 -3.41 10.84
N LEU A 92 2.67 -2.42 10.34
CA LEU A 92 1.30 -2.57 9.91
C LEU A 92 1.24 -2.60 8.38
N VAL A 93 0.36 -3.43 7.84
CA VAL A 93 0.07 -3.50 6.41
C VAL A 93 -1.43 -3.63 6.18
N THR A 94 -1.91 -3.21 5.01
CA THR A 94 -3.34 -3.22 4.69
C THR A 94 -3.82 -4.51 4.05
N SER A 95 -2.93 -5.45 3.71
CA SER A 95 -3.33 -6.70 3.08
C SER A 95 -2.53 -7.91 3.55
N PRO A 96 -3.17 -9.11 3.61
CA PRO A 96 -2.48 -10.36 3.91
C PRO A 96 -1.36 -10.69 2.91
N LYS A 97 -1.52 -10.29 1.65
CA LYS A 97 -0.50 -10.49 0.61
C LYS A 97 0.77 -9.70 0.93
N THR A 98 0.64 -8.42 1.27
CA THR A 98 1.78 -7.58 1.68
C THR A 98 2.46 -8.13 2.93
N LYS A 99 1.68 -8.62 3.92
CA LYS A 99 2.23 -9.31 5.10
C LYS A 99 3.11 -10.49 4.69
N THR A 100 2.60 -11.36 3.81
CA THR A 100 3.34 -12.54 3.34
C THR A 100 4.64 -12.14 2.60
N ASP A 101 4.59 -11.09 1.80
CA ASP A 101 5.77 -10.65 1.05
C ASP A 101 6.80 -9.99 1.97
N PHE A 102 6.39 -9.16 2.90
CA PHE A 102 7.30 -8.55 3.89
C PHE A 102 7.90 -9.55 4.87
N SER A 103 7.17 -10.61 5.25
CA SER A 103 7.71 -11.67 6.10
C SER A 103 8.89 -12.43 5.49
N LYS A 104 9.14 -12.29 4.19
CA LYS A 104 10.33 -12.83 3.52
C LYS A 104 11.53 -11.89 3.64
N LEU A 105 11.31 -10.62 4.00
CA LEU A 105 12.33 -9.56 4.01
C LEU A 105 12.78 -9.19 5.44
N THR A 106 11.96 -9.51 6.45
CA THR A 106 12.25 -9.14 7.84
C THR A 106 11.67 -10.15 8.84
N GLN A 107 12.24 -10.17 10.04
CA GLN A 107 11.71 -10.89 11.20
C GLN A 107 10.91 -9.97 12.14
N THR A 108 10.81 -8.68 11.83
CA THR A 108 9.99 -7.73 12.58
C THR A 108 8.53 -8.19 12.60
N PRO A 109 7.82 -8.15 13.74
CA PRO A 109 6.41 -8.51 13.80
C PRO A 109 5.55 -7.68 12.85
N ILE A 110 4.66 -8.35 12.07
CA ILE A 110 3.80 -7.72 11.08
C ILE A 110 2.33 -8.07 11.37
N THR A 111 1.49 -7.04 11.48
CA THR A 111 0.04 -7.20 11.58
C THR A 111 -0.65 -6.66 10.33
N SER A 112 -1.59 -7.42 9.78
CA SER A 112 -2.45 -6.95 8.71
C SER A 112 -3.72 -6.35 9.29
N ILE A 113 -3.97 -5.06 9.02
CA ILE A 113 -5.19 -4.34 9.36
C ILE A 113 -5.70 -3.73 8.06
N THR A 114 -6.80 -4.26 7.54
CA THR A 114 -7.39 -3.78 6.28
C THR A 114 -7.99 -2.39 6.46
N ASN A 115 -8.17 -1.67 5.36
CA ASN A 115 -8.93 -0.42 5.40
C ASN A 115 -10.35 -0.70 5.92
N GLY A 116 -10.83 0.19 6.77
CA GLY A 116 -12.21 0.17 7.25
C GLY A 116 -13.17 0.80 6.25
N PHE A 117 -14.45 0.66 6.52
CA PHE A 117 -15.54 1.36 5.84
C PHE A 117 -16.59 1.74 6.89
N ASP A 118 -17.31 2.80 6.62
CA ASP A 118 -18.46 3.18 7.44
C ASP A 118 -19.69 2.40 6.95
N GLU A 119 -20.43 1.83 7.89
CA GLU A 119 -21.71 1.18 7.60
C GLU A 119 -22.76 2.28 7.32
N GLU A 120 -22.83 2.76 6.10
CA GLU A 120 -24.03 3.41 5.63
C GLU A 120 -25.12 2.35 5.43
N ARG A 121 -26.32 2.60 5.90
CA ARG A 121 -27.48 1.76 5.58
C ARG A 121 -27.71 1.85 4.07
N VAL A 122 -27.15 0.93 3.34
CA VAL A 122 -27.46 0.76 1.93
C VAL A 122 -28.86 0.14 1.88
N GLU A 123 -29.84 0.89 1.36
CA GLU A 123 -31.13 0.31 1.01
C GLU A 123 -30.86 -0.82 0.02
N GLN A 124 -31.43 -1.99 0.27
CA GLN A 124 -31.27 -3.13 -0.63
C GLN A 124 -31.89 -2.75 -1.98
N SER A 125 -31.05 -2.47 -2.95
CA SER A 125 -31.51 -2.34 -4.32
C SER A 125 -31.93 -3.71 -4.86
N PRO A 126 -33.02 -3.77 -5.66
CA PRO A 126 -33.39 -5.01 -6.33
C PRO A 126 -32.22 -5.49 -7.21
N LEU A 127 -32.08 -6.79 -7.36
CA LEU A 127 -31.12 -7.36 -8.29
C LEU A 127 -31.44 -6.91 -9.72
N ASP A 128 -30.42 -6.74 -10.52
CA ASP A 128 -30.58 -6.49 -11.95
C ASP A 128 -31.32 -7.67 -12.62
N GLU A 129 -32.17 -7.39 -13.56
CA GLU A 129 -32.87 -8.42 -14.36
C GLU A 129 -31.88 -9.20 -15.24
N LYS A 130 -30.79 -8.56 -15.66
CA LYS A 130 -29.73 -9.16 -16.46
C LYS A 130 -28.55 -9.49 -15.57
N PHE A 131 -27.70 -10.40 -16.03
CA PHE A 131 -26.42 -10.65 -15.39
C PHE A 131 -25.51 -9.43 -15.57
N SER A 132 -25.19 -8.76 -14.48
CA SER A 132 -24.40 -7.52 -14.50
C SER A 132 -22.95 -7.78 -14.14
N LEU A 133 -22.05 -7.23 -14.93
CA LEU A 133 -20.62 -7.13 -14.62
C LEU A 133 -20.26 -5.67 -14.39
N ALA A 134 -19.85 -5.32 -13.17
CA ALA A 134 -19.47 -3.97 -12.81
C ALA A 134 -18.01 -3.90 -12.38
N HIS A 135 -17.26 -2.92 -12.89
CA HIS A 135 -15.97 -2.52 -12.35
C HIS A 135 -16.11 -1.16 -11.68
N ILE A 136 -15.81 -1.11 -10.38
CA ILE A 136 -15.89 0.12 -9.60
C ILE A 136 -14.45 0.57 -9.29
N GLY A 137 -13.99 1.64 -9.93
CA GLY A 137 -12.66 2.20 -9.78
C GLY A 137 -11.94 2.44 -11.09
N SER A 138 -10.62 2.63 -11.03
CA SER A 138 -9.79 2.84 -12.22
C SER A 138 -9.32 1.51 -12.81
N LEU A 139 -9.67 1.23 -14.04
CA LEU A 139 -9.18 0.08 -14.81
C LEU A 139 -7.83 0.43 -15.44
N LEU A 140 -6.76 0.23 -14.68
CA LEU A 140 -5.40 0.44 -15.16
C LEU A 140 -4.94 -0.76 -16.01
N GLU A 141 -3.94 -0.55 -16.86
CA GLU A 141 -3.40 -1.57 -17.77
C GLU A 141 -3.03 -2.89 -17.05
N ASP A 142 -2.41 -2.80 -15.86
CA ASP A 142 -2.00 -3.95 -15.05
C ASP A 142 -3.15 -4.59 -14.24
N ARG A 143 -4.35 -4.01 -14.30
CA ARG A 143 -5.59 -4.52 -13.69
C ARG A 143 -6.65 -4.88 -14.71
N ASN A 144 -6.35 -4.68 -16.00
CA ASN A 144 -7.26 -5.01 -17.08
C ASN A 144 -7.31 -6.54 -17.29
N PRO A 145 -8.45 -7.21 -17.02
CA PRO A 145 -8.55 -8.65 -17.11
C PRO A 145 -8.76 -9.10 -18.57
N MET A 146 -7.70 -9.06 -19.39
CA MET A 146 -7.78 -9.39 -20.81
C MET A 146 -8.47 -10.74 -21.07
N ILE A 147 -8.16 -11.77 -20.28
CA ILE A 147 -8.79 -13.10 -20.38
C ILE A 147 -10.32 -13.00 -20.21
N LEU A 148 -10.82 -12.12 -19.32
CA LEU A 148 -12.26 -11.94 -19.17
C LEU A 148 -12.91 -11.44 -20.47
N TRP A 149 -12.27 -10.48 -21.13
CA TRP A 149 -12.79 -9.93 -22.40
C TRP A 149 -12.78 -10.97 -23.52
N GLU A 150 -11.74 -11.82 -23.57
CA GLU A 150 -11.65 -12.93 -24.52
C GLU A 150 -12.79 -13.94 -24.28
N VAL A 151 -12.99 -14.38 -23.02
CA VAL A 151 -14.08 -15.30 -22.67
C VAL A 151 -15.45 -14.72 -22.95
N LEU A 152 -15.68 -13.45 -22.65
CA LEU A 152 -16.96 -12.79 -22.96
C LEU A 152 -17.21 -12.71 -24.47
N ALA A 153 -16.17 -12.48 -25.28
CA ALA A 153 -16.26 -12.50 -26.73
C ALA A 153 -16.59 -13.91 -27.27
N GLU A 154 -15.98 -14.96 -26.73
CA GLU A 154 -16.28 -16.35 -27.08
C GLU A 154 -17.73 -16.71 -26.72
N LEU A 155 -18.17 -16.41 -25.50
CA LEU A 155 -19.55 -16.67 -25.04
C LEU A 155 -20.60 -15.97 -25.92
N LYS A 156 -20.29 -14.78 -26.42
CA LYS A 156 -21.17 -14.05 -27.36
C LYS A 156 -21.36 -14.83 -28.69
N HIS A 157 -20.36 -15.59 -29.13
CA HIS A 157 -20.46 -16.42 -30.32
C HIS A 157 -21.13 -17.78 -30.07
N GLU A 158 -20.89 -18.36 -28.90
CA GLU A 158 -21.36 -19.69 -28.54
C GLU A 158 -22.85 -19.68 -28.07
N LEU A 159 -23.29 -18.62 -27.41
CA LEU A 159 -24.60 -18.49 -26.79
C LEU A 159 -25.38 -17.34 -27.43
N PRO A 160 -26.36 -17.62 -28.29
CA PRO A 160 -27.10 -16.58 -29.03
C PRO A 160 -27.76 -15.50 -28.16
N ASP A 161 -28.24 -15.88 -26.96
CA ASP A 161 -28.91 -14.97 -26.04
C ASP A 161 -27.97 -14.28 -25.02
N PHE A 162 -26.65 -14.59 -25.08
CA PHE A 162 -25.69 -14.08 -24.09
C PHE A 162 -25.62 -12.56 -24.08
N GLU A 163 -25.51 -11.94 -25.26
CA GLU A 163 -25.48 -10.47 -25.39
C GLU A 163 -26.74 -9.79 -24.88
N HIS A 164 -27.88 -10.46 -25.04
CA HIS A 164 -29.16 -9.95 -24.55
C HIS A 164 -29.25 -9.99 -23.01
N ASN A 165 -28.64 -10.98 -22.37
CA ASN A 165 -28.71 -11.25 -20.94
C ASN A 165 -27.56 -10.64 -20.14
N LEU A 166 -26.54 -10.10 -20.79
CA LEU A 166 -25.39 -9.42 -20.13
C LEU A 166 -25.63 -7.91 -20.11
N LYS A 167 -25.23 -7.27 -18.99
CA LYS A 167 -25.21 -5.82 -18.81
C LYS A 167 -23.84 -5.36 -18.33
#